data_23fd4043cf5f44023bf063f77d32400b
#
_entry.id   23fd4043cf5f44023bf063f77d32400b
#
_cell.length_a   1.000
_cell.length_b   1.000
_cell.length_c   1.000
_cell.angle_alpha   90.00
_cell.angle_beta   90.00
_cell.angle_gamma   90.00
#
_symmetry.space_group_name_H-M   'P 1'
#
loop_
_entity.id
_entity.type
_entity.pdbx_description
1 polymer ?
#
loop_
_entity_poly.entity_id
_entity_poly.type
_entity_poly.pdbx_seq_one_letter_code
_entity_poly.pdbx_strand_id
1 'polypeptide(L)'
;EKATAALREALPSAYTEPTAATVAFNGTSFVVTPAVAGTGIDLDSITRQLHDAFASGAQASTVTVDETSVEPVADTAAAQKAADGANAMLANVGFYVGDERTVPVDAATAAGWLTVTSDASGAFTVTADPAKIQPSIDALPGLVNRPAANGGVIVNSAGSELGTAAPGQDGRTLGDTSSVASDFAAQLAEGNSAFALPVTVTPATMVTLERLLEVNLSEQRMYIKENGVVLDSWYVSTGREGAETETGHYNIGWKTPSQTMTGIAPDSGKPYVQEDVLWAMYFNGDQAFHGVYWHSNWGNQMSAGCVGMPEFRAEQIYEWAPQGVDVWVHY
;
A
#
# COMPACT_ATOMS: atom_id res chain seq x y z
N GLU A 1 -25.61 -54.61 12.56
CA GLU A 1 -26.67 -53.63 12.92
C GLU A 1 -27.56 -54.13 14.05
N LYS A 2 -28.26 -55.31 13.91
CA LYS A 2 -29.17 -55.82 14.96
C LYS A 2 -28.44 -56.13 16.27
N ALA A 3 -27.24 -56.72 16.22
CA ALA A 3 -26.43 -57.03 17.39
C ALA A 3 -25.98 -55.77 18.10
N THR A 4 -25.52 -54.76 17.39
CA THR A 4 -25.13 -53.46 17.93
C THR A 4 -26.28 -52.76 18.65
N ALA A 5 -27.47 -52.77 18.03
CA ALA A 5 -28.67 -52.18 18.63
C ALA A 5 -29.07 -52.89 19.94
N ALA A 6 -29.07 -54.23 19.95
CA ALA A 6 -29.36 -55.00 21.16
C ALA A 6 -28.36 -54.80 22.29
N LEU A 7 -27.05 -54.73 21.96
CA LEU A 7 -26.00 -54.43 22.94
C LEU A 7 -26.11 -53.01 23.47
N ARG A 8 -26.41 -52.04 22.65
CA ARG A 8 -26.63 -50.65 23.08
C ARG A 8 -27.81 -50.52 24.04
N GLU A 9 -28.89 -51.30 23.78
CA GLU A 9 -30.05 -51.35 24.70
C GLU A 9 -29.72 -52.04 26.03
N ALA A 10 -28.93 -53.13 25.98
CA ALA A 10 -28.53 -53.90 27.17
C ALA A 10 -27.42 -53.24 28.02
N LEU A 11 -26.52 -52.52 27.37
CA LEU A 11 -25.32 -51.91 27.99
C LEU A 11 -25.19 -50.44 27.62
N PRO A 12 -26.13 -49.57 27.92
CA PRO A 12 -26.12 -48.18 27.45
C PRO A 12 -24.93 -47.36 27.97
N SER A 13 -24.37 -47.72 29.10
CA SER A 13 -23.18 -47.04 29.68
C SER A 13 -21.88 -47.30 28.92
N ALA A 14 -21.83 -48.37 28.09
CA ALA A 14 -20.65 -48.67 27.25
C ALA A 14 -20.65 -47.92 25.96
N TYR A 15 -21.66 -47.12 25.68
CA TYR A 15 -21.77 -46.33 24.47
C TYR A 15 -21.82 -44.83 24.77
N THR A 16 -20.87 -44.08 24.21
CA THR A 16 -20.94 -42.63 24.13
C THR A 16 -20.84 -42.22 22.66
N GLU A 17 -21.66 -41.27 22.24
CA GLU A 17 -21.59 -40.77 20.86
C GLU A 17 -20.33 -39.91 20.66
N PRO A 18 -19.58 -40.10 19.57
CA PRO A 18 -18.47 -39.23 19.26
C PRO A 18 -18.98 -37.83 18.91
N THR A 19 -18.19 -36.81 19.28
CA THR A 19 -18.51 -35.44 18.91
C THR A 19 -17.54 -35.00 17.83
N ALA A 20 -18.06 -34.53 16.69
CA ALA A 20 -17.28 -34.04 15.56
C ALA A 20 -16.58 -32.73 15.90
N ALA A 21 -15.41 -32.52 15.31
CA ALA A 21 -14.74 -31.22 15.36
C ALA A 21 -15.57 -30.15 14.63
N THR A 22 -15.45 -28.91 15.12
CA THR A 22 -16.11 -27.75 14.47
C THR A 22 -15.11 -26.62 14.29
N VAL A 23 -15.40 -25.73 13.32
CA VAL A 23 -14.62 -24.52 13.05
C VAL A 23 -15.53 -23.32 13.17
N ALA A 24 -15.14 -22.32 13.94
CA ALA A 24 -15.90 -21.10 14.13
C ALA A 24 -14.98 -19.87 14.21
N PHE A 25 -15.46 -18.70 13.76
CA PHE A 25 -14.73 -17.43 13.92
C PHE A 25 -14.96 -16.89 15.34
N ASN A 26 -13.87 -16.59 16.04
CA ASN A 26 -13.90 -16.10 17.43
C ASN A 26 -13.85 -14.57 17.59
N GLY A 27 -13.92 -13.83 16.47
CA GLY A 27 -13.75 -12.38 16.42
C GLY A 27 -12.38 -11.94 15.90
N THR A 28 -11.40 -12.86 15.86
CA THR A 28 -10.04 -12.56 15.36
C THR A 28 -9.59 -13.57 14.30
N SER A 29 -9.90 -14.85 14.50
CA SER A 29 -9.52 -15.94 13.61
C SER A 29 -10.53 -17.09 13.66
N PHE A 30 -10.48 -17.97 12.66
CA PHE A 30 -11.16 -19.25 12.72
C PHE A 30 -10.42 -20.19 13.68
N VAL A 31 -11.15 -20.73 14.63
CA VAL A 31 -10.62 -21.63 15.67
C VAL A 31 -11.36 -22.96 15.64
N VAL A 32 -10.65 -24.02 16.06
CA VAL A 32 -11.19 -25.38 16.09
C VAL A 32 -11.66 -25.72 17.51
N THR A 33 -12.87 -26.26 17.59
CA THR A 33 -13.27 -27.07 18.74
C THR A 33 -12.92 -28.52 18.41
N PRO A 34 -12.02 -29.17 19.16
CA PRO A 34 -11.57 -30.52 18.87
C PRO A 34 -12.67 -31.55 18.87
N ALA A 35 -12.50 -32.58 18.05
CA ALA A 35 -13.32 -33.77 18.09
C ALA A 35 -13.10 -34.56 19.38
N VAL A 36 -14.13 -35.24 19.85
CA VAL A 36 -14.05 -36.14 20.98
C VAL A 36 -14.49 -37.53 20.56
N ALA A 37 -13.64 -38.52 20.73
CA ALA A 37 -13.99 -39.91 20.43
C ALA A 37 -15.09 -40.39 21.35
N GLY A 38 -16.01 -41.17 20.80
CA GLY A 38 -16.99 -41.90 21.56
C GLY A 38 -16.45 -43.27 22.06
N THR A 39 -17.28 -43.98 22.72
CA THR A 39 -17.02 -45.39 23.12
C THR A 39 -18.09 -46.34 22.55
N GLY A 40 -17.70 -47.52 22.26
CA GLY A 40 -18.58 -48.60 21.79
C GLY A 40 -18.07 -49.93 22.24
N ILE A 41 -18.70 -51.00 21.83
CA ILE A 41 -18.31 -52.36 22.15
C ILE A 41 -17.60 -52.99 20.94
N ASP A 42 -16.45 -53.65 21.19
CA ASP A 42 -15.71 -54.40 20.16
C ASP A 42 -16.48 -55.69 19.79
N LEU A 43 -17.28 -55.62 18.74
CA LEU A 43 -18.05 -56.74 18.22
C LEU A 43 -17.18 -57.87 17.68
N ASP A 44 -15.99 -57.55 17.18
CA ASP A 44 -15.07 -58.57 16.63
C ASP A 44 -14.47 -59.39 17.79
N SER A 45 -14.20 -58.76 18.92
CA SER A 45 -13.78 -59.46 20.15
C SER A 45 -14.88 -60.40 20.63
N ILE A 46 -16.11 -59.93 20.70
CA ILE A 46 -17.27 -60.78 21.11
C ILE A 46 -17.48 -61.93 20.11
N THR A 47 -17.40 -61.68 18.81
CA THR A 47 -17.59 -62.70 17.77
C THR A 47 -16.51 -63.78 17.87
N ARG A 48 -15.23 -63.42 18.11
CA ARG A 48 -14.15 -64.40 18.35
C ARG A 48 -14.41 -65.23 19.58
N GLN A 49 -14.75 -64.65 20.71
CA GLN A 49 -15.04 -65.37 21.94
C GLN A 49 -16.17 -66.35 21.80
N LEU A 50 -17.26 -65.96 21.10
CA LEU A 50 -18.40 -66.84 20.82
C LEU A 50 -18.01 -68.02 19.89
N HIS A 51 -17.23 -67.74 18.84
CA HIS A 51 -16.72 -68.77 17.95
C HIS A 51 -15.82 -69.79 18.66
N ASP A 52 -14.90 -69.34 19.51
CA ASP A 52 -13.99 -70.19 20.25
C ASP A 52 -14.78 -71.05 21.27
N ALA A 53 -15.77 -70.49 21.95
CA ALA A 53 -16.65 -71.20 22.84
C ALA A 53 -17.45 -72.30 22.12
N PHE A 54 -17.97 -71.98 20.95
CA PHE A 54 -18.70 -72.94 20.11
C PHE A 54 -17.79 -74.11 19.62
N ALA A 55 -16.57 -73.75 19.15
CA ALA A 55 -15.61 -74.71 18.63
C ALA A 55 -15.12 -75.68 19.74
N SER A 56 -15.02 -75.23 20.99
CA SER A 56 -14.67 -76.04 22.14
C SER A 56 -15.80 -76.91 22.70
N GLY A 57 -17.03 -76.79 22.18
CA GLY A 57 -18.21 -77.53 22.65
C GLY A 57 -18.70 -77.06 24.01
N ALA A 58 -18.38 -75.84 24.43
CA ALA A 58 -18.82 -75.28 25.72
C ALA A 58 -20.34 -75.10 25.77
N GLN A 59 -21.01 -75.65 26.78
CA GLN A 59 -22.46 -75.55 26.98
C GLN A 59 -22.90 -74.18 27.55
N ALA A 60 -21.95 -73.44 28.12
CA ALA A 60 -22.10 -72.04 28.60
C ALA A 60 -20.76 -71.28 28.43
N SER A 61 -20.82 -70.04 28.05
CA SER A 61 -19.65 -69.17 27.90
C SER A 61 -19.93 -67.81 28.51
N THR A 62 -18.94 -67.30 29.23
CA THR A 62 -18.92 -65.89 29.68
C THR A 62 -18.16 -65.10 28.60
N VAL A 63 -18.81 -64.11 27.99
CA VAL A 63 -18.22 -63.22 27.03
C VAL A 63 -17.80 -61.95 27.72
N THR A 64 -16.51 -61.63 27.66
CA THR A 64 -16.00 -60.35 28.14
C THR A 64 -16.29 -59.28 27.08
N VAL A 65 -16.86 -58.18 27.54
CA VAL A 65 -17.18 -57.02 26.65
C VAL A 65 -16.05 -56.02 26.74
N ASP A 66 -15.28 -55.89 25.69
CA ASP A 66 -14.22 -54.89 25.57
C ASP A 66 -14.78 -53.61 24.95
N GLU A 67 -14.48 -52.47 25.56
CA GLU A 67 -14.78 -51.17 25.01
C GLU A 67 -13.82 -50.83 23.85
N THR A 68 -14.28 -50.17 22.83
CA THR A 68 -13.50 -49.70 21.71
C THR A 68 -13.78 -48.20 21.48
N SER A 69 -12.78 -47.47 20.96
CA SER A 69 -12.94 -46.08 20.53
C SER A 69 -13.81 -46.01 19.27
N VAL A 70 -14.75 -45.07 19.24
CA VAL A 70 -15.54 -44.72 18.09
C VAL A 70 -15.09 -43.33 17.63
N GLU A 71 -14.35 -43.31 16.53
CA GLU A 71 -13.85 -42.06 16.00
C GLU A 71 -14.96 -41.20 15.40
N PRO A 72 -14.92 -39.87 15.60
CA PRO A 72 -15.87 -38.95 14.99
C PRO A 72 -15.63 -38.84 13.48
N VAL A 73 -16.70 -38.61 12.72
CA VAL A 73 -16.62 -38.52 11.25
C VAL A 73 -15.77 -37.34 10.82
N ALA A 74 -15.93 -36.18 11.47
CA ALA A 74 -15.08 -35.01 11.24
C ALA A 74 -14.03 -34.92 12.35
N ASP A 75 -12.77 -35.20 12.00
CA ASP A 75 -11.65 -35.21 12.95
C ASP A 75 -11.04 -33.81 13.19
N THR A 76 -10.24 -33.69 14.24
CA THR A 76 -9.59 -32.44 14.62
C THR A 76 -8.57 -31.96 13.58
N ALA A 77 -7.85 -32.87 12.91
CA ALA A 77 -6.82 -32.52 11.94
C ALA A 77 -7.44 -31.92 10.66
N ALA A 78 -8.55 -32.50 10.19
CA ALA A 78 -9.31 -31.96 9.07
C ALA A 78 -9.89 -30.58 9.39
N ALA A 79 -10.44 -30.40 10.60
CA ALA A 79 -10.92 -29.10 11.08
C ALA A 79 -9.79 -28.06 11.14
N GLN A 80 -8.62 -28.44 11.65
CA GLN A 80 -7.47 -27.54 11.73
C GLN A 80 -7.01 -27.08 10.35
N LYS A 81 -6.91 -28.00 9.39
CA LYS A 81 -6.57 -27.65 8.02
C LYS A 81 -7.55 -26.65 7.40
N ALA A 82 -8.85 -26.83 7.66
CA ALA A 82 -9.90 -25.91 7.17
C ALA A 82 -9.79 -24.53 7.84
N ALA A 83 -9.54 -24.49 9.16
CA ALA A 83 -9.34 -23.26 9.89
C ALA A 83 -8.09 -22.50 9.42
N ASP A 84 -6.98 -23.20 9.21
CA ASP A 84 -5.73 -22.62 8.70
C ASP A 84 -5.92 -22.03 7.28
N GLY A 85 -6.61 -22.74 6.40
CA GLY A 85 -6.96 -22.25 5.06
C GLY A 85 -7.84 -21.00 5.11
N ALA A 86 -8.88 -20.99 5.93
CA ALA A 86 -9.75 -19.83 6.11
C ALA A 86 -8.98 -18.62 6.68
N ASN A 87 -8.10 -18.83 7.67
CA ASN A 87 -7.28 -17.79 8.25
C ASN A 87 -6.26 -17.22 7.25
N ALA A 88 -5.67 -18.07 6.40
CA ALA A 88 -4.76 -17.61 5.34
C ALA A 88 -5.46 -16.70 4.32
N MET A 89 -6.73 -16.99 3.99
CA MET A 89 -7.53 -16.11 3.14
C MET A 89 -7.74 -14.73 3.78
N LEU A 90 -8.06 -14.66 5.08
CA LEU A 90 -8.33 -13.40 5.76
C LEU A 90 -7.16 -12.42 5.70
N ALA A 91 -5.91 -12.89 5.61
CA ALA A 91 -4.73 -12.05 5.55
C ALA A 91 -4.66 -11.17 4.29
N ASN A 92 -5.20 -11.66 3.16
CA ASN A 92 -5.05 -11.02 1.84
C ASN A 92 -6.38 -10.72 1.15
N VAL A 93 -7.52 -10.92 1.83
CA VAL A 93 -8.83 -10.68 1.21
C VAL A 93 -9.00 -9.22 0.81
N GLY A 94 -9.41 -8.99 -0.44
CA GLY A 94 -9.62 -7.64 -0.96
C GLY A 94 -9.87 -7.59 -2.46
N PHE A 95 -10.12 -6.38 -2.93
CA PHE A 95 -10.33 -6.09 -4.34
C PHE A 95 -9.09 -5.43 -4.92
N TYR A 96 -8.63 -5.92 -6.07
CA TYR A 96 -7.36 -5.58 -6.68
C TYR A 96 -7.55 -4.90 -8.03
N VAL A 97 -6.67 -3.95 -8.33
CA VAL A 97 -6.52 -3.38 -9.68
C VAL A 97 -5.09 -3.66 -10.12
N GLY A 98 -4.93 -4.59 -11.06
CA GLY A 98 -3.62 -5.19 -11.34
C GLY A 98 -3.05 -5.85 -10.08
N ASP A 99 -1.82 -5.52 -9.72
CA ASP A 99 -1.16 -6.05 -8.52
C ASP A 99 -1.44 -5.22 -7.24
N GLU A 100 -2.14 -4.09 -7.37
CA GLU A 100 -2.45 -3.22 -6.24
C GLU A 100 -3.68 -3.72 -5.49
N ARG A 101 -3.54 -4.01 -4.19
CA ARG A 101 -4.67 -4.24 -3.28
C ARG A 101 -5.39 -2.91 -3.02
N THR A 102 -6.21 -2.49 -3.97
CA THR A 102 -6.83 -1.16 -3.99
C THR A 102 -7.85 -0.99 -2.86
N VAL A 103 -8.66 -2.02 -2.60
CA VAL A 103 -9.65 -2.02 -1.52
C VAL A 103 -9.41 -3.23 -0.62
N PRO A 104 -8.59 -3.09 0.43
CA PRO A 104 -8.42 -4.13 1.43
C PRO A 104 -9.73 -4.33 2.22
N VAL A 105 -10.06 -5.58 2.52
CA VAL A 105 -11.17 -5.91 3.40
C VAL A 105 -10.58 -6.35 4.73
N ASP A 106 -11.14 -5.87 5.83
CA ASP A 106 -10.73 -6.29 7.16
C ASP A 106 -11.14 -7.74 7.47
N ALA A 107 -10.37 -8.41 8.34
CA ALA A 107 -10.54 -9.82 8.63
C ALA A 107 -11.91 -10.16 9.22
N ALA A 108 -12.49 -9.28 10.04
CA ALA A 108 -13.77 -9.53 10.68
C ALA A 108 -14.93 -9.45 9.66
N THR A 109 -14.90 -8.45 8.78
CA THR A 109 -15.83 -8.32 7.66
C THR A 109 -15.73 -9.53 6.75
N ALA A 110 -14.52 -9.91 6.32
CA ALA A 110 -14.30 -11.05 5.45
C ALA A 110 -14.72 -12.38 6.10
N ALA A 111 -14.43 -12.60 7.37
CA ALA A 111 -14.88 -13.78 8.11
C ALA A 111 -16.40 -13.87 8.20
N GLY A 112 -17.08 -12.72 8.27
CA GLY A 112 -18.54 -12.64 8.24
C GLY A 112 -19.17 -13.17 6.94
N TRP A 113 -18.41 -13.15 5.83
CA TRP A 113 -18.84 -13.71 4.54
C TRP A 113 -18.73 -15.23 4.48
N LEU A 114 -17.80 -15.81 5.26
CA LEU A 114 -17.40 -17.21 5.18
C LEU A 114 -18.20 -18.06 6.17
N THR A 115 -18.47 -19.29 5.77
CA THR A 115 -18.99 -20.35 6.61
C THR A 115 -18.15 -21.60 6.39
N VAL A 116 -17.67 -22.23 7.47
CA VAL A 116 -16.91 -23.47 7.42
C VAL A 116 -17.76 -24.57 8.02
N THR A 117 -18.10 -25.59 7.23
CA THR A 117 -18.94 -26.71 7.65
C THR A 117 -18.32 -28.03 7.25
N SER A 118 -18.58 -29.09 8.01
CA SER A 118 -18.27 -30.47 7.60
C SER A 118 -19.51 -31.15 7.01
N ASP A 119 -19.28 -31.98 6.01
CA ASP A 119 -20.30 -32.83 5.44
C ASP A 119 -20.45 -34.18 6.18
N ALA A 120 -21.34 -35.06 5.69
CA ALA A 120 -21.56 -36.37 6.27
C ALA A 120 -20.35 -37.33 6.18
N SER A 121 -19.37 -37.02 5.35
CA SER A 121 -18.11 -37.77 5.24
C SER A 121 -17.01 -37.21 6.17
N GLY A 122 -17.24 -36.08 6.85
CA GLY A 122 -16.28 -35.39 7.70
C GLY A 122 -15.38 -34.42 6.93
N ALA A 123 -15.57 -34.23 5.63
CA ALA A 123 -14.83 -33.28 4.86
C ALA A 123 -15.32 -31.86 5.12
N PHE A 124 -14.36 -30.95 5.43
CA PHE A 124 -14.67 -29.54 5.64
C PHE A 124 -14.71 -28.77 4.32
N THR A 125 -15.69 -27.91 4.17
CA THR A 125 -15.84 -26.99 3.05
C THR A 125 -15.98 -25.56 3.56
N VAL A 126 -15.39 -24.62 2.80
CA VAL A 126 -15.58 -23.18 3.01
C VAL A 126 -16.58 -22.71 1.96
N THR A 127 -17.60 -21.99 2.37
CA THR A 127 -18.54 -21.31 1.48
C THR A 127 -18.57 -19.83 1.82
N ALA A 128 -18.91 -18.98 0.84
CA ALA A 128 -19.09 -17.54 1.05
C ALA A 128 -20.50 -17.12 0.59
N ASP A 129 -21.08 -16.17 1.30
CA ASP A 129 -22.42 -15.64 1.02
C ASP A 129 -22.33 -14.36 0.17
N PRO A 130 -22.74 -14.37 -1.11
CA PRO A 130 -22.73 -13.20 -1.98
C PRO A 130 -23.52 -12.02 -1.42
N ALA A 131 -24.61 -12.28 -0.70
CA ALA A 131 -25.44 -11.21 -0.14
C ALA A 131 -24.70 -10.43 0.97
N LYS A 132 -23.79 -11.09 1.67
CA LYS A 132 -22.92 -10.43 2.67
C LYS A 132 -21.75 -9.69 2.05
N ILE A 133 -21.32 -10.08 0.85
CA ILE A 133 -20.27 -9.39 0.07
C ILE A 133 -20.82 -8.13 -0.58
N GLN A 134 -22.08 -8.12 -1.00
CA GLN A 134 -22.72 -7.06 -1.78
C GLN A 134 -22.50 -5.63 -1.21
N PRO A 135 -22.63 -5.36 0.10
CA PRO A 135 -22.39 -4.04 0.65
C PRO A 135 -20.97 -3.50 0.38
N SER A 136 -19.97 -4.40 0.33
CA SER A 136 -18.61 -4.01 -0.03
C SER A 136 -18.48 -3.67 -1.51
N ILE A 137 -19.23 -4.36 -2.37
CA ILE A 137 -19.28 -4.05 -3.81
C ILE A 137 -19.94 -2.69 -4.04
N ASP A 138 -21.01 -2.38 -3.35
CA ASP A 138 -21.75 -1.13 -3.49
C ASP A 138 -20.86 0.09 -3.09
N ALA A 139 -19.85 -0.10 -2.25
CA ALA A 139 -18.92 0.93 -1.86
C ALA A 139 -17.76 1.12 -2.87
N LEU A 140 -17.49 0.15 -3.77
CA LEU A 140 -16.35 0.20 -4.69
C LEU A 140 -16.26 1.45 -5.56
N PRO A 141 -17.36 2.00 -6.14
CA PRO A 141 -17.27 3.17 -6.98
C PRO A 141 -16.59 4.36 -6.31
N GLY A 142 -16.87 4.59 -5.03
CA GLY A 142 -16.26 5.66 -4.24
C GLY A 142 -14.81 5.42 -3.83
N LEU A 143 -14.38 4.15 -3.83
CA LEU A 143 -13.04 3.75 -3.40
C LEU A 143 -12.07 3.52 -4.58
N VAL A 144 -12.59 3.19 -5.75
CA VAL A 144 -11.81 2.81 -6.94
C VAL A 144 -11.75 3.93 -7.98
N ASN A 145 -12.88 4.61 -8.23
CA ASN A 145 -12.94 5.63 -9.27
C ASN A 145 -12.12 6.85 -8.88
N ARG A 146 -11.29 7.30 -9.82
CA ARG A 146 -10.55 8.55 -9.71
C ARG A 146 -10.30 9.14 -11.11
N PRO A 147 -10.32 10.47 -11.28
CA PRO A 147 -9.89 11.09 -12.52
C PRO A 147 -8.38 10.91 -12.71
N ALA A 148 -7.92 10.95 -13.97
CA ALA A 148 -6.50 11.07 -14.24
C ALA A 148 -5.99 12.45 -13.77
N ALA A 149 -4.83 12.46 -13.10
CA ALA A 149 -4.12 13.68 -12.76
C ALA A 149 -2.82 13.74 -13.58
N ASN A 150 -2.67 14.82 -14.37
CA ASN A 150 -1.48 14.98 -15.20
C ASN A 150 -0.23 15.20 -14.33
N GLY A 151 0.88 14.65 -14.76
CA GLY A 151 2.19 14.93 -14.21
C GLY A 151 2.85 16.13 -14.89
N GLY A 152 3.95 16.61 -14.32
CA GLY A 152 4.76 17.69 -14.90
C GLY A 152 6.22 17.30 -15.04
N VAL A 153 6.79 17.52 -16.23
CA VAL A 153 8.23 17.40 -16.50
C VAL A 153 8.81 18.79 -16.65
N ILE A 154 9.79 19.12 -15.81
CA ILE A 154 10.49 20.40 -15.89
C ILE A 154 11.45 20.36 -17.06
N VAL A 155 11.36 21.36 -17.92
CA VAL A 155 12.25 21.54 -19.07
C VAL A 155 12.87 22.93 -19.09
N ASN A 156 14.00 23.09 -19.78
CA ASN A 156 14.54 24.38 -20.16
C ASN A 156 14.11 24.78 -21.58
N SER A 157 14.48 25.97 -22.04
CA SER A 157 14.17 26.49 -23.37
C SER A 157 14.74 25.66 -24.53
N ALA A 158 15.75 24.83 -24.27
CA ALA A 158 16.29 23.88 -25.24
C ALA A 158 15.48 22.57 -25.30
N GLY A 159 14.43 22.41 -24.47
CA GLY A 159 13.62 21.22 -24.37
C GLY A 159 14.29 20.07 -23.60
N SER A 160 15.38 20.31 -22.88
CA SER A 160 16.04 19.30 -22.07
C SER A 160 15.24 19.03 -20.80
N GLU A 161 14.98 17.76 -20.51
CA GLU A 161 14.32 17.36 -19.28
C GLU A 161 15.26 17.51 -18.09
N LEU A 162 14.81 18.23 -17.06
CA LEU A 162 15.59 18.59 -15.87
C LEU A 162 15.08 17.86 -14.61
N GLY A 163 13.90 17.30 -14.63
CA GLY A 163 13.30 16.58 -13.53
C GLY A 163 11.77 16.51 -13.61
N THR A 164 11.18 15.82 -12.64
CA THR A 164 9.73 15.69 -12.51
C THR A 164 9.22 16.64 -11.44
N ALA A 165 8.32 17.56 -11.81
CA ALA A 165 7.67 18.47 -10.87
C ALA A 165 6.58 17.76 -10.06
N ALA A 166 5.81 16.91 -10.73
CA ALA A 166 4.80 16.06 -10.10
C ALA A 166 4.63 14.77 -10.92
N PRO A 167 4.54 13.61 -10.28
CA PRO A 167 4.22 12.37 -10.97
C PRO A 167 2.77 12.43 -11.49
N GLY A 168 2.54 11.90 -12.68
CA GLY A 168 1.19 11.65 -13.16
C GLY A 168 0.53 10.53 -12.38
N GLN A 169 -0.79 10.58 -12.28
CA GLN A 169 -1.59 9.51 -11.69
C GLN A 169 -2.68 9.10 -12.68
N ASP A 170 -2.67 7.84 -13.08
CA ASP A 170 -3.69 7.29 -13.96
C ASP A 170 -5.09 7.38 -13.34
N GLY A 171 -6.05 7.76 -14.15
CA GLY A 171 -7.46 7.66 -13.82
C GLY A 171 -7.92 6.20 -13.83
N ARG A 172 -8.97 5.92 -13.06
CA ARG A 172 -9.61 4.60 -13.01
C ARG A 172 -11.12 4.80 -13.05
N THR A 173 -11.80 3.95 -13.82
CA THR A 173 -13.25 3.85 -13.83
C THR A 173 -13.61 2.39 -13.64
N LEU A 174 -14.39 2.09 -12.60
CA LEU A 174 -14.88 0.76 -12.30
C LEU A 174 -15.88 0.35 -13.40
N GLY A 175 -15.73 -0.88 -13.88
CA GLY A 175 -16.63 -1.49 -14.88
C GLY A 175 -17.90 -2.05 -14.25
N ASP A 176 -18.53 -2.97 -14.96
CA ASP A 176 -19.73 -3.67 -14.45
C ASP A 176 -19.38 -4.54 -13.25
N THR A 177 -20.11 -4.36 -12.16
CA THR A 177 -19.93 -5.09 -10.90
C THR A 177 -21.10 -6.04 -10.58
N SER A 178 -22.04 -6.20 -11.48
CA SER A 178 -23.27 -6.98 -11.24
C SER A 178 -23.05 -8.45 -10.87
N SER A 179 -21.95 -9.07 -11.34
CA SER A 179 -21.59 -10.45 -11.01
C SER A 179 -20.50 -10.54 -9.91
N VAL A 180 -19.88 -9.44 -9.51
CA VAL A 180 -18.68 -9.46 -8.65
C VAL A 180 -18.94 -10.17 -7.31
N ALA A 181 -20.10 -9.96 -6.69
CA ALA A 181 -20.40 -10.60 -5.40
C ALA A 181 -20.47 -12.13 -5.53
N SER A 182 -21.13 -12.65 -6.58
CA SER A 182 -21.24 -14.09 -6.83
C SER A 182 -19.91 -14.71 -7.25
N ASP A 183 -19.16 -14.02 -8.11
CA ASP A 183 -17.88 -14.50 -8.61
C ASP A 183 -16.84 -14.53 -7.48
N PHE A 184 -16.83 -13.50 -6.63
CA PHE A 184 -15.91 -13.46 -5.48
C PHE A 184 -16.28 -14.51 -4.44
N ALA A 185 -17.58 -14.76 -4.19
CA ALA A 185 -18.01 -15.85 -3.31
C ALA A 185 -17.53 -17.22 -3.81
N ALA A 186 -17.60 -17.47 -5.12
CA ALA A 186 -17.07 -18.69 -5.72
C ALA A 186 -15.54 -18.79 -5.57
N GLN A 187 -14.80 -17.73 -5.82
CA GLN A 187 -13.34 -17.70 -5.64
C GLN A 187 -12.92 -17.95 -4.19
N LEU A 188 -13.64 -17.37 -3.23
CA LEU A 188 -13.37 -17.58 -1.80
C LEU A 188 -13.61 -19.06 -1.40
N ALA A 189 -14.63 -19.71 -1.98
CA ALA A 189 -14.88 -21.14 -1.75
C ALA A 189 -13.74 -22.01 -2.28
N GLU A 190 -13.02 -21.56 -3.31
CA GLU A 190 -11.83 -22.21 -3.86
C GLU A 190 -10.52 -21.82 -3.13
N GLY A 191 -10.59 -20.95 -2.13
CA GLY A 191 -9.44 -20.49 -1.35
C GLY A 191 -8.71 -19.27 -1.93
N ASN A 192 -9.26 -18.63 -2.98
CA ASN A 192 -8.70 -17.42 -3.56
C ASN A 192 -9.33 -16.15 -2.95
N SER A 193 -8.54 -15.35 -2.26
CA SER A 193 -8.98 -14.15 -1.54
C SER A 193 -8.72 -12.82 -2.27
N ALA A 194 -8.05 -12.86 -3.42
CA ALA A 194 -7.73 -11.67 -4.23
C ALA A 194 -8.69 -11.59 -5.43
N PHE A 195 -9.60 -10.62 -5.42
CA PHE A 195 -10.51 -10.40 -6.52
C PHE A 195 -10.04 -9.28 -7.44
N ALA A 196 -9.79 -9.59 -8.71
CA ALA A 196 -9.43 -8.60 -9.71
C ALA A 196 -10.65 -7.82 -10.19
N LEU A 197 -10.65 -6.50 -10.00
CA LEU A 197 -11.75 -5.65 -10.42
C LEU A 197 -11.71 -5.36 -11.92
N PRO A 198 -12.87 -5.33 -12.58
CA PRO A 198 -12.98 -4.84 -13.95
C PRO A 198 -12.84 -3.31 -13.94
N VAL A 199 -11.68 -2.80 -14.33
CA VAL A 199 -11.44 -1.35 -14.40
C VAL A 199 -10.97 -0.93 -15.78
N THR A 200 -11.39 0.26 -16.20
CA THR A 200 -10.81 0.98 -17.34
C THR A 200 -9.82 2.00 -16.78
N VAL A 201 -8.58 1.95 -17.26
CA VAL A 201 -7.54 2.90 -16.91
C VAL A 201 -7.51 4.02 -17.95
N THR A 202 -7.50 5.27 -17.49
CA THR A 202 -7.24 6.45 -18.32
C THR A 202 -5.83 6.93 -18.00
N PRO A 203 -4.84 6.78 -18.91
CA PRO A 203 -3.46 7.18 -18.63
C PRO A 203 -3.35 8.66 -18.28
N ALA A 204 -2.51 8.98 -17.31
CA ALA A 204 -2.09 10.35 -17.04
C ALA A 204 -1.22 10.85 -18.20
N THR A 205 -1.34 12.12 -18.52
CA THR A 205 -0.43 12.82 -19.45
C THR A 205 0.65 13.55 -18.69
N MET A 206 1.88 13.56 -19.25
CA MET A 206 2.95 14.42 -18.73
C MET A 206 2.94 15.71 -19.52
N VAL A 207 2.83 16.86 -18.82
CA VAL A 207 2.92 18.18 -19.43
C VAL A 207 4.31 18.75 -19.21
N THR A 208 4.83 19.46 -20.19
CA THR A 208 6.11 20.17 -20.08
C THR A 208 5.92 21.47 -19.34
N LEU A 209 6.80 21.73 -18.37
CA LEU A 209 6.86 22.92 -17.54
C LEU A 209 8.18 23.63 -17.82
N GLU A 210 8.19 24.55 -18.79
CA GLU A 210 9.37 25.36 -19.09
C GLU A 210 9.54 26.40 -17.99
N ARG A 211 10.65 26.30 -17.23
CA ARG A 211 10.93 27.17 -16.09
C ARG A 211 12.02 28.19 -16.39
N LEU A 212 11.79 29.41 -15.95
CA LEU A 212 12.70 30.54 -16.11
C LEU A 212 12.78 31.34 -14.82
N LEU A 213 14.02 31.66 -14.41
CA LEU A 213 14.35 32.66 -13.40
C LEU A 213 14.76 33.94 -14.12
N GLU A 214 13.93 34.98 -14.09
CA GLU A 214 14.21 36.26 -14.73
C GLU A 214 14.59 37.32 -13.70
N VAL A 215 15.67 38.06 -13.94
CA VAL A 215 16.13 39.15 -13.10
C VAL A 215 16.13 40.45 -13.94
N ASN A 216 15.29 41.41 -13.57
CA ASN A 216 15.29 42.75 -14.14
C ASN A 216 16.14 43.68 -13.23
N LEU A 217 17.31 44.07 -13.73
CA LEU A 217 18.26 44.93 -13.01
C LEU A 217 17.75 46.34 -12.83
N SER A 218 16.97 46.88 -13.77
CA SER A 218 16.37 48.22 -13.68
C SER A 218 15.34 48.31 -12.56
N GLU A 219 14.57 47.23 -12.36
CA GLU A 219 13.56 47.15 -11.30
C GLU A 219 14.10 46.58 -9.99
N GLN A 220 15.33 46.03 -9.99
CA GLN A 220 15.88 45.24 -8.90
C GLN A 220 14.91 44.14 -8.44
N ARG A 221 14.36 43.41 -9.41
CA ARG A 221 13.27 42.50 -9.19
C ARG A 221 13.53 41.17 -9.89
N MET A 222 13.14 40.10 -9.20
CA MET A 222 13.17 38.74 -9.73
C MET A 222 11.74 38.29 -10.03
N TYR A 223 11.59 37.55 -11.12
CA TYR A 223 10.35 36.87 -11.52
C TYR A 223 10.62 35.39 -11.69
N ILE A 224 9.76 34.55 -11.15
CA ILE A 224 9.72 33.12 -11.49
C ILE A 224 8.63 32.90 -12.50
N LYS A 225 8.96 32.23 -13.60
CA LYS A 225 8.04 31.99 -14.72
C LYS A 225 7.97 30.51 -15.04
N GLU A 226 6.76 30.05 -15.39
CA GLU A 226 6.52 28.71 -15.90
C GLU A 226 5.64 28.81 -17.16
N ASN A 227 6.10 28.25 -18.25
CA ASN A 227 5.45 28.35 -19.58
C ASN A 227 5.16 29.82 -19.96
N GLY A 228 6.07 30.73 -19.66
CA GLY A 228 5.96 32.17 -19.95
C GLY A 228 5.06 32.96 -18.99
N VAL A 229 4.36 32.28 -18.08
CA VAL A 229 3.49 32.93 -17.09
C VAL A 229 4.27 33.24 -15.81
N VAL A 230 4.16 34.47 -15.32
CA VAL A 230 4.74 34.87 -14.02
C VAL A 230 3.95 34.21 -12.91
N LEU A 231 4.62 33.35 -12.12
CA LEU A 231 4.03 32.71 -10.95
C LEU A 231 4.15 33.55 -9.69
N ASP A 232 5.33 34.22 -9.52
CA ASP A 232 5.60 35.10 -8.38
C ASP A 232 6.73 36.07 -8.73
N SER A 233 6.89 37.14 -7.95
CA SER A 233 7.97 38.11 -8.09
C SER A 233 8.23 38.86 -6.80
N TRP A 234 9.51 39.25 -6.58
CA TRP A 234 9.92 40.03 -5.40
C TRP A 234 11.16 40.89 -5.67
N TYR A 235 11.40 41.88 -4.83
CA TYR A 235 12.62 42.66 -4.88
C TYR A 235 13.84 41.85 -4.42
N VAL A 236 14.94 42.02 -5.14
CA VAL A 236 16.22 41.40 -4.86
C VAL A 236 17.29 42.50 -4.64
N SER A 237 18.49 42.10 -4.28
CA SER A 237 19.67 42.97 -4.31
C SER A 237 20.70 42.39 -5.29
N THR A 238 21.14 43.18 -6.28
CA THR A 238 22.10 42.75 -7.30
C THR A 238 23.47 43.41 -7.10
N GLY A 239 24.38 43.17 -8.01
CA GLY A 239 25.71 43.72 -8.01
C GLY A 239 25.72 45.27 -8.05
N ARG A 240 26.54 45.88 -7.19
CA ARG A 240 26.75 47.35 -7.15
C ARG A 240 27.66 47.83 -8.26
N GLU A 241 27.79 49.15 -8.42
CA GLU A 241 28.69 49.79 -9.38
C GLU A 241 30.13 49.26 -9.26
N GLY A 242 30.74 48.85 -10.36
CA GLY A 242 32.05 48.22 -10.42
C GLY A 242 32.11 46.75 -10.01
N ALA A 243 30.96 46.17 -9.68
CA ALA A 243 30.78 44.72 -9.38
C ALA A 243 29.39 44.26 -9.80
N GLU A 244 28.97 44.60 -11.02
CA GLU A 244 27.63 44.41 -11.55
C GLU A 244 27.29 42.93 -11.69
N THR A 245 25.99 42.61 -11.57
CA THR A 245 25.47 41.35 -12.06
C THR A 245 25.43 41.40 -13.59
N GLU A 246 26.05 40.43 -14.25
CA GLU A 246 26.17 40.42 -15.70
C GLU A 246 24.86 40.06 -16.38
N THR A 247 24.49 40.83 -17.43
CA THR A 247 23.32 40.53 -18.24
C THR A 247 23.60 39.37 -19.20
N GLY A 248 22.60 38.54 -19.45
CA GLY A 248 22.72 37.40 -20.36
C GLY A 248 21.68 36.33 -20.14
N HIS A 249 21.79 35.27 -20.92
CA HIS A 249 21.04 34.03 -20.76
C HIS A 249 21.99 32.97 -20.24
N TYR A 250 21.62 32.38 -19.14
CA TYR A 250 22.38 31.38 -18.43
C TYR A 250 21.51 30.20 -18.03
N ASN A 251 22.11 29.23 -17.36
CA ASN A 251 21.40 28.12 -16.73
C ASN A 251 21.90 27.96 -15.28
N ILE A 252 21.05 27.46 -14.39
CA ILE A 252 21.51 27.03 -13.07
C ILE A 252 22.52 25.89 -13.24
N GLY A 253 23.79 26.17 -12.88
CA GLY A 253 24.89 25.20 -12.96
C GLY A 253 24.99 24.34 -11.70
N TRP A 254 25.60 24.86 -10.64
CA TRP A 254 25.83 24.18 -9.38
C TRP A 254 24.96 24.76 -8.26
N LYS A 255 24.49 23.89 -7.37
CA LYS A 255 23.63 24.26 -6.23
C LYS A 255 24.19 23.66 -4.94
N THR A 256 24.11 24.44 -3.83
CA THR A 256 24.42 23.95 -2.49
C THR A 256 23.46 24.53 -1.46
N PRO A 257 22.98 23.75 -0.47
CA PRO A 257 22.06 24.26 0.55
C PRO A 257 22.73 25.25 1.50
N SER A 258 24.05 25.17 1.70
CA SER A 258 24.82 26.11 2.52
C SER A 258 26.30 26.09 2.13
N GLN A 259 26.93 27.25 2.22
CA GLN A 259 28.39 27.38 2.08
C GLN A 259 28.90 28.68 2.66
N THR A 260 30.20 28.75 2.96
CA THR A 260 30.89 30.01 3.17
C THR A 260 31.32 30.60 1.83
N MET A 261 30.85 31.80 1.50
CA MET A 261 31.25 32.54 0.30
C MET A 261 32.43 33.43 0.59
N THR A 262 33.51 33.28 -0.17
CA THR A 262 34.71 34.07 -0.04
C THR A 262 35.14 34.62 -1.39
N GLY A 263 35.70 35.80 -1.42
CA GLY A 263 36.20 36.37 -2.66
C GLY A 263 36.91 37.73 -2.44
N ILE A 264 37.27 38.34 -3.54
CA ILE A 264 37.75 39.74 -3.57
C ILE A 264 36.69 40.55 -4.29
N ALA A 265 36.15 41.57 -3.62
CA ALA A 265 35.12 42.43 -4.21
C ALA A 265 35.72 43.22 -5.39
N PRO A 266 35.16 43.08 -6.62
CA PRO A 266 35.75 43.68 -7.83
C PRO A 266 35.86 45.21 -7.76
N ASP A 267 34.86 45.86 -7.16
CA ASP A 267 34.78 47.31 -7.01
C ASP A 267 35.79 47.92 -6.05
N SER A 268 36.21 47.20 -5.01
CA SER A 268 37.03 47.71 -3.92
C SER A 268 38.38 47.02 -3.78
N GLY A 269 38.55 45.87 -4.43
CA GLY A 269 39.74 45.02 -4.27
C GLY A 269 39.88 44.41 -2.88
N LYS A 270 38.86 44.51 -2.01
CA LYS A 270 38.88 43.99 -0.64
C LYS A 270 38.38 42.56 -0.53
N PRO A 271 39.04 41.75 0.29
CA PRO A 271 38.51 40.40 0.55
C PRO A 271 37.20 40.47 1.37
N TYR A 272 36.33 39.55 1.12
CA TYR A 272 35.11 39.34 1.90
C TYR A 272 34.97 37.87 2.30
N VAL A 273 34.28 37.63 3.40
CA VAL A 273 33.88 36.32 3.89
C VAL A 273 32.42 36.44 4.38
N GLN A 274 31.54 35.60 3.85
CA GLN A 274 30.17 35.48 4.32
C GLN A 274 29.97 33.99 4.70
N GLU A 275 29.88 33.76 6.00
CA GLU A 275 29.69 32.40 6.54
C GLU A 275 28.21 31.98 6.41
N ASP A 276 27.97 30.68 6.30
CA ASP A 276 26.66 30.07 6.33
C ASP A 276 25.62 30.68 5.35
N VAL A 277 26.06 31.01 4.14
CA VAL A 277 25.18 31.51 3.08
C VAL A 277 24.32 30.37 2.59
N LEU A 278 22.98 30.49 2.75
CA LEU A 278 22.02 29.45 2.43
C LEU A 278 21.53 29.53 0.97
N TRP A 279 21.20 28.36 0.42
CA TRP A 279 20.49 28.18 -0.83
C TRP A 279 21.20 28.79 -2.05
N ALA A 280 22.50 28.59 -2.15
CA ALA A 280 23.28 29.13 -3.26
C ALA A 280 23.06 28.34 -4.56
N MET A 281 22.80 29.07 -5.67
CA MET A 281 22.58 28.53 -7.02
C MET A 281 23.39 29.36 -8.00
N TYR A 282 24.49 28.82 -8.50
CA TYR A 282 25.38 29.47 -9.43
C TYR A 282 24.84 29.42 -10.85
N PHE A 283 24.86 30.56 -11.54
CA PHE A 283 24.39 30.66 -12.91
C PHE A 283 25.41 31.21 -13.90
N ASN A 284 26.38 32.05 -13.42
CA ASN A 284 27.43 32.63 -14.25
C ASN A 284 28.74 32.76 -13.46
N GLY A 285 29.70 31.86 -13.70
CA GLY A 285 30.98 31.87 -12.97
C GLY A 285 30.76 31.79 -11.46
N ASP A 286 31.12 32.90 -10.77
CA ASP A 286 30.95 33.08 -9.33
C ASP A 286 29.67 33.84 -8.94
N GLN A 287 28.84 34.21 -9.91
CA GLN A 287 27.56 34.86 -9.65
C GLN A 287 26.47 33.81 -9.38
N ALA A 288 25.77 33.99 -8.27
CA ALA A 288 24.78 33.06 -7.76
C ALA A 288 23.51 33.77 -7.23
N PHE A 289 22.39 33.09 -7.24
CA PHE A 289 21.28 33.39 -6.35
C PHE A 289 21.59 32.82 -4.97
N HIS A 290 21.25 33.53 -3.90
CA HIS A 290 21.40 33.01 -2.54
C HIS A 290 20.58 33.77 -1.51
N GLY A 291 20.40 33.18 -0.34
CA GLY A 291 19.81 33.82 0.83
C GLY A 291 20.75 34.85 1.45
N VAL A 292 20.18 35.90 1.97
CA VAL A 292 20.92 36.99 2.64
C VAL A 292 20.32 37.22 4.03
N TYR A 293 21.10 37.01 5.08
CA TYR A 293 20.73 37.25 6.47
C TYR A 293 21.28 38.56 7.03
N TRP A 294 22.30 39.19 6.36
CA TRP A 294 23.05 40.35 6.89
C TRP A 294 22.48 41.70 6.49
N HIS A 295 21.47 41.77 5.63
CA HIS A 295 20.72 42.98 5.31
C HIS A 295 19.31 42.68 4.82
N SER A 296 18.46 43.72 4.79
CA SER A 296 17.10 43.65 4.23
C SER A 296 16.85 44.78 3.19
N ASN A 297 17.89 45.27 2.54
CA ASN A 297 17.81 46.39 1.60
C ASN A 297 17.49 45.91 0.17
N TRP A 298 16.31 45.33 0.04
CA TRP A 298 15.79 44.81 -1.24
C TRP A 298 15.37 45.95 -2.17
N GLY A 299 15.56 45.77 -3.48
CA GLY A 299 15.32 46.81 -4.49
C GLY A 299 16.52 47.72 -4.73
N ASN A 300 17.68 47.40 -4.14
CA ASN A 300 18.91 48.18 -4.30
C ASN A 300 20.11 47.27 -4.60
N GLN A 301 21.08 47.80 -5.29
CA GLN A 301 22.38 47.16 -5.57
C GLN A 301 23.22 47.07 -4.31
N MET A 302 23.57 45.89 -3.84
CA MET A 302 24.29 45.65 -2.58
C MET A 302 25.42 44.65 -2.68
N SER A 303 25.38 43.74 -3.67
CA SER A 303 26.30 42.59 -3.74
C SER A 303 27.57 42.88 -4.56
N ALA A 304 28.45 41.90 -4.67
CA ALA A 304 29.64 41.92 -5.53
C ALA A 304 29.36 41.08 -6.83
N GLY A 305 28.14 41.08 -7.32
CA GLY A 305 27.73 40.40 -8.56
C GLY A 305 26.60 39.37 -8.38
N CYS A 306 26.43 38.81 -7.20
CA CYS A 306 25.34 37.85 -6.90
C CYS A 306 23.96 38.52 -6.84
N VAL A 307 22.92 37.72 -6.93
CA VAL A 307 21.51 38.12 -6.75
C VAL A 307 21.07 37.64 -5.36
N GLY A 308 21.08 38.54 -4.38
CA GLY A 308 20.70 38.29 -3.00
C GLY A 308 19.20 38.50 -2.78
N MET A 309 18.60 37.68 -1.92
CA MET A 309 17.18 37.74 -1.54
C MET A 309 16.96 37.22 -0.12
N PRO A 310 15.78 37.44 0.50
CA PRO A 310 15.44 36.80 1.77
C PRO A 310 15.67 35.30 1.73
N GLU A 311 16.18 34.67 2.79
CA GLU A 311 16.55 33.26 2.82
C GLU A 311 15.36 32.35 2.41
N PHE A 312 14.14 32.64 2.89
CA PHE A 312 12.95 31.85 2.51
C PHE A 312 12.62 31.94 1.01
N ARG A 313 12.98 33.05 0.33
CA ARG A 313 12.83 33.21 -1.12
C ARG A 313 13.91 32.45 -1.87
N ALA A 314 15.11 32.44 -1.34
CA ALA A 314 16.19 31.63 -1.90
C ALA A 314 15.90 30.12 -1.76
N GLU A 315 15.35 29.69 -0.62
CA GLU A 315 14.86 28.32 -0.44
C GLU A 315 13.78 27.95 -1.45
N GLN A 316 12.78 28.82 -1.63
CA GLN A 316 11.67 28.62 -2.57
C GLN A 316 12.19 28.35 -3.99
N ILE A 317 13.11 29.17 -4.51
CA ILE A 317 13.67 28.96 -5.85
C ILE A 317 14.66 27.81 -5.90
N TYR A 318 15.35 27.54 -4.81
CA TYR A 318 16.26 26.40 -4.69
C TYR A 318 15.52 25.07 -4.86
N GLU A 319 14.36 24.93 -4.26
CA GLU A 319 13.51 23.73 -4.40
C GLU A 319 12.81 23.70 -5.75
N TRP A 320 12.34 24.85 -6.23
CA TRP A 320 11.56 24.94 -7.46
C TRP A 320 12.42 24.78 -8.74
N ALA A 321 13.65 25.29 -8.77
CA ALA A 321 14.52 25.28 -9.95
C ALA A 321 15.63 24.22 -9.85
N PRO A 322 15.52 23.05 -10.51
CA PRO A 322 16.65 22.12 -10.65
C PRO A 322 17.81 22.72 -11.45
N GLN A 323 18.97 22.06 -11.41
CA GLN A 323 20.07 22.38 -12.31
C GLN A 323 19.61 22.34 -13.77
N GLY A 324 20.09 23.27 -14.57
CA GLY A 324 19.71 23.40 -15.99
C GLY A 324 18.53 24.31 -16.26
N VAL A 325 17.81 24.81 -15.24
CA VAL A 325 16.75 25.82 -15.41
C VAL A 325 17.37 27.11 -15.96
N ASP A 326 16.66 27.71 -16.92
CA ASP A 326 17.09 28.94 -17.56
C ASP A 326 17.08 30.12 -16.58
N VAL A 327 18.08 30.99 -16.78
CA VAL A 327 18.23 32.28 -16.08
C VAL A 327 18.38 33.37 -17.12
N TRP A 328 17.57 34.42 -17.01
CA TRP A 328 17.69 35.60 -17.86
C TRP A 328 17.89 36.85 -17.00
N VAL A 329 19.04 37.48 -17.18
CA VAL A 329 19.41 38.73 -16.50
C VAL A 329 19.42 39.87 -17.52
N HIS A 330 18.65 40.92 -17.29
CA HIS A 330 18.54 42.07 -18.17
C HIS A 330 18.21 43.37 -17.44
N TYR A 331 18.22 44.48 -18.18
CA TYR A 331 17.77 45.80 -17.70
C TYR A 331 16.30 46.05 -18.00
#